data_4e27608729cdd9578b5b67fabf76afdf
#
_entry.id   4e27608729cdd9578b5b67fabf76afdf
#
_cell.length_a   1.000
_cell.length_b   1.000
_cell.length_c   1.000
_cell.angle_alpha   90.00
_cell.angle_beta   90.00
_cell.angle_gamma   90.00
#
_symmetry.space_group_name_H-M   'P 1'
#
loop_
_entity.id
_entity.type
_entity.pdbx_description
1 polymer ?
#
loop_
_entity_poly.entity_id
_entity_poly.type
_entity_poly.pdbx_seq_one_letter_code
_entity_poly.pdbx_strand_id
1 'polypeptide(L)'
;MPEPNLCRHCFCAMEEGETVCPVCGKKPEAENPEQALPPGTVLSGRYRIGTVLHHNDLLTTYLGWDTEKDRKVQVEEFFPGILKRAEDGRGIMLISAESKTLFRTMASDLHDRWKRLTEINHKAMLKTLVLFSENDTLYRVTEYLRMEPLESYLERQGEMSLTDARQLISPLISLLSQLHNMGLTHCGISPQNIYVDSRKRVVLDGFALPELRTVGNGLHAELYAGYSAPEQYSKALWQGEWTDIYSLGAVLYRMLAGQAPVSAELRGEKDFLSPLAKLRPDLPENVCDGIMRALNIDHKQRYRSMEAFSAALLEESGANTAVFRPEAPTRPIEKPVTGHGRQLSPTMTLLAALLVLSVLGNIFLAIWHGGGMNGADDPAAPVMERSLEGYYLPAVESELEHMTGVNFTYRYEYSDTYPAGVIYKQSLAVGQILPEDGSVTLYISKGTQNVEMPDLYGANEAYAIRILNDRQINYTISYDTDPETGGAPGTVVGLSITPGSTVHPKTATEADTVTVTVKSAAPEEPGF
;
A
#
# COMPACT_ATOMS: atom_id res chain seq x y z
N MET A 1 -39.87 -31.22 -6.38
CA MET A 1 -40.13 -30.26 -7.46
C MET A 1 -38.92 -30.30 -8.40
N PRO A 2 -39.07 -30.23 -9.71
CA PRO A 2 -37.91 -30.15 -10.59
C PRO A 2 -37.07 -28.94 -10.16
N GLU A 3 -35.74 -29.11 -10.13
CA GLU A 3 -34.83 -27.98 -9.85
C GLU A 3 -35.12 -26.85 -10.84
N PRO A 4 -35.24 -25.61 -10.37
CA PRO A 4 -35.45 -24.48 -11.28
C PRO A 4 -34.30 -24.42 -12.29
N ASN A 5 -34.62 -24.27 -13.58
CA ASN A 5 -33.62 -24.08 -14.63
C ASN A 5 -32.93 -22.73 -14.43
N LEU A 6 -31.82 -22.72 -13.70
CA LEU A 6 -31.08 -21.51 -13.37
C LEU A 6 -29.86 -21.34 -14.30
N CYS A 7 -29.65 -20.12 -14.73
CA CYS A 7 -28.42 -19.76 -15.43
C CYS A 7 -27.20 -20.11 -14.58
N ARG A 8 -26.22 -20.82 -15.13
CA ARG A 8 -24.99 -21.23 -14.43
C ARG A 8 -24.11 -20.06 -13.98
N HIS A 9 -24.31 -18.88 -14.57
CA HIS A 9 -23.46 -17.69 -14.34
C HIS A 9 -24.07 -16.71 -13.34
N CYS A 10 -25.37 -16.38 -13.47
CA CYS A 10 -25.99 -15.33 -12.67
C CYS A 10 -27.16 -15.82 -11.81
N PHE A 11 -27.50 -17.12 -11.89
CA PHE A 11 -28.58 -17.75 -11.11
C PHE A 11 -29.94 -17.05 -11.27
N CYS A 12 -30.22 -16.49 -12.44
CA CYS A 12 -31.59 -16.12 -12.79
C CYS A 12 -32.33 -17.32 -13.36
N ALA A 13 -33.65 -17.34 -13.20
CA ALA A 13 -34.49 -18.35 -13.85
C ALA A 13 -34.38 -18.20 -15.37
N MET A 14 -34.32 -19.33 -16.08
CA MET A 14 -34.31 -19.45 -17.54
C MET A 14 -35.52 -20.25 -17.98
N GLU A 15 -36.09 -19.89 -19.13
CA GLU A 15 -37.16 -20.66 -19.75
C GLU A 15 -36.59 -21.89 -20.47
N GLU A 16 -37.40 -22.91 -20.64
CA GLU A 16 -37.01 -24.12 -21.33
C GLU A 16 -36.75 -23.84 -22.80
N GLY A 17 -35.51 -24.11 -23.29
CA GLY A 17 -35.10 -23.82 -24.67
C GLY A 17 -34.30 -22.52 -24.88
N GLU A 18 -34.12 -21.70 -23.84
CA GLU A 18 -33.23 -20.52 -23.93
C GLU A 18 -31.76 -20.96 -24.04
N THR A 19 -31.09 -20.52 -25.12
CA THR A 19 -29.67 -20.77 -25.40
C THR A 19 -28.76 -19.68 -24.88
N VAL A 20 -29.30 -18.54 -24.46
CA VAL A 20 -28.56 -17.39 -23.93
C VAL A 20 -29.37 -16.82 -22.78
N CYS A 21 -28.70 -16.54 -21.66
CA CYS A 21 -29.37 -16.00 -20.49
C CYS A 21 -29.90 -14.58 -20.77
N PRO A 22 -31.20 -14.28 -20.57
CA PRO A 22 -31.76 -12.96 -20.82
C PRO A 22 -31.26 -11.86 -19.86
N VAL A 23 -30.67 -12.26 -18.70
CA VAL A 23 -30.21 -11.31 -17.69
C VAL A 23 -28.73 -11.00 -17.82
N CYS A 24 -27.84 -11.99 -18.03
CA CYS A 24 -26.39 -11.77 -18.11
C CYS A 24 -25.83 -11.91 -19.52
N GLY A 25 -26.62 -12.33 -20.51
CA GLY A 25 -26.19 -12.48 -21.90
C GLY A 25 -25.20 -13.63 -22.15
N LYS A 26 -24.89 -14.45 -21.15
CA LYS A 26 -23.93 -15.55 -21.29
C LYS A 26 -24.62 -16.83 -21.75
N LYS A 27 -23.90 -17.61 -22.58
CA LYS A 27 -24.30 -18.97 -22.96
C LYS A 27 -23.96 -19.93 -21.83
N PRO A 28 -24.67 -21.07 -21.70
CA PRO A 28 -24.37 -22.07 -20.66
C PRO A 28 -22.94 -22.60 -20.70
N GLU A 29 -22.32 -22.67 -21.88
CA GLU A 29 -20.96 -23.15 -22.10
C GLU A 29 -19.88 -22.11 -21.84
N ALA A 30 -20.24 -20.85 -21.57
CA ALA A 30 -19.24 -19.83 -21.30
C ALA A 30 -18.46 -20.18 -20.02
N GLU A 31 -17.15 -20.08 -20.09
CA GLU A 31 -16.24 -20.35 -18.97
C GLU A 31 -15.91 -19.07 -18.19
N ASN A 32 -15.45 -19.24 -16.97
CA ASN A 32 -14.79 -18.19 -16.21
C ASN A 32 -13.37 -17.96 -16.76
N PRO A 33 -12.70 -16.86 -16.40
CA PRO A 33 -11.30 -16.64 -16.77
C PRO A 33 -10.40 -17.81 -16.37
N GLU A 34 -9.30 -17.97 -17.10
CA GLU A 34 -8.26 -18.93 -16.76
C GLU A 34 -7.88 -18.81 -15.27
N GLN A 35 -7.60 -19.93 -14.62
CA GLN A 35 -7.31 -20.02 -13.19
C GLN A 35 -8.50 -19.78 -12.23
N ALA A 36 -9.68 -19.38 -12.71
CA ALA A 36 -10.89 -19.34 -11.88
C ALA A 36 -11.64 -20.69 -11.90
N LEU A 37 -12.43 -20.94 -10.85
CA LEU A 37 -13.28 -22.13 -10.81
C LEU A 37 -14.31 -22.11 -11.94
N PRO A 38 -14.56 -23.27 -12.60
CA PRO A 38 -15.60 -23.39 -13.61
C PRO A 38 -17.00 -23.06 -13.06
N PRO A 39 -17.86 -22.38 -13.84
CA PRO A 39 -19.25 -22.16 -13.45
C PRO A 39 -19.98 -23.48 -13.22
N GLY A 40 -20.75 -23.55 -12.15
CA GLY A 40 -21.46 -24.76 -11.73
C GLY A 40 -20.68 -25.65 -10.77
N THR A 41 -19.40 -25.37 -10.49
CA THR A 41 -18.65 -26.02 -9.40
C THR A 41 -19.41 -25.90 -8.10
N VAL A 42 -19.50 -26.97 -7.33
CA VAL A 42 -20.16 -26.98 -6.01
C VAL A 42 -19.09 -27.12 -4.93
N LEU A 43 -19.05 -26.17 -4.01
CA LEU A 43 -18.16 -26.15 -2.86
C LEU A 43 -18.92 -26.50 -1.59
N SER A 44 -18.27 -27.27 -0.71
CA SER A 44 -18.83 -27.75 0.57
C SER A 44 -20.20 -28.44 0.39
N GLY A 45 -20.45 -29.05 -0.78
CA GLY A 45 -21.73 -29.69 -1.12
C GLY A 45 -22.93 -28.73 -1.19
N ARG A 46 -22.72 -27.43 -1.07
CA ARG A 46 -23.77 -26.42 -0.87
C ARG A 46 -23.69 -25.21 -1.76
N TYR A 47 -22.50 -24.63 -1.94
CA TYR A 47 -22.33 -23.36 -2.64
C TYR A 47 -21.98 -23.60 -4.10
N ARG A 48 -22.92 -23.31 -5.00
CA ARG A 48 -22.70 -23.42 -6.45
C ARG A 48 -22.04 -22.15 -6.97
N ILE A 49 -20.89 -22.28 -7.65
CA ILE A 49 -20.13 -21.16 -8.23
C ILE A 49 -20.77 -20.72 -9.55
N GLY A 50 -20.85 -19.42 -9.73
CA GLY A 50 -21.29 -18.74 -10.96
C GLY A 50 -20.15 -17.97 -11.64
N THR A 51 -20.46 -16.75 -12.09
CA THR A 51 -19.47 -15.89 -12.75
C THR A 51 -18.52 -15.26 -11.74
N VAL A 52 -17.28 -14.98 -12.19
CA VAL A 52 -16.33 -14.13 -11.45
C VAL A 52 -16.90 -12.72 -11.36
N LEU A 53 -16.96 -12.16 -10.17
CA LEU A 53 -17.35 -10.78 -9.87
C LEU A 53 -16.13 -9.86 -9.82
N HIS A 54 -15.08 -10.34 -9.16
CA HIS A 54 -13.82 -9.62 -8.99
C HIS A 54 -12.66 -10.63 -8.93
N HIS A 55 -11.52 -10.25 -9.47
CA HIS A 55 -10.29 -11.04 -9.43
C HIS A 55 -9.11 -10.10 -9.28
N ASN A 56 -8.21 -10.43 -8.37
CA ASN A 56 -6.91 -9.80 -8.20
C ASN A 56 -5.86 -10.87 -7.95
N ASP A 57 -4.60 -10.46 -7.74
CA ASP A 57 -3.48 -11.40 -7.55
C ASP A 57 -3.55 -12.28 -6.29
N LEU A 58 -4.56 -12.11 -5.45
CA LEU A 58 -4.71 -12.80 -4.17
C LEU A 58 -6.03 -13.53 -4.01
N LEU A 59 -7.10 -12.92 -4.46
CA LEU A 59 -8.47 -13.36 -4.23
C LEU A 59 -9.24 -13.41 -5.54
N THR A 60 -10.04 -14.44 -5.68
CA THR A 60 -11.07 -14.51 -6.72
C THR A 60 -12.44 -14.53 -6.06
N THR A 61 -13.27 -13.55 -6.39
CA THR A 61 -14.63 -13.42 -5.86
C THR A 61 -15.63 -13.86 -6.91
N TYR A 62 -16.48 -14.81 -6.55
CA TYR A 62 -17.52 -15.36 -7.40
C TYR A 62 -18.92 -14.96 -6.93
N LEU A 63 -19.82 -14.78 -7.88
CA LEU A 63 -21.24 -14.91 -7.58
C LEU A 63 -21.52 -16.38 -7.25
N GLY A 64 -22.11 -16.66 -6.09
CA GLY A 64 -22.47 -18.00 -5.64
C GLY A 64 -23.95 -18.14 -5.42
N TRP A 65 -24.40 -19.40 -5.36
CA TRP A 65 -25.76 -19.79 -4.99
C TRP A 65 -25.74 -20.74 -3.79
N ASP A 66 -26.35 -20.33 -2.69
CA ASP A 66 -26.56 -21.17 -1.51
C ASP A 66 -27.76 -22.08 -1.77
N THR A 67 -27.52 -23.36 -2.08
CA THR A 67 -28.56 -24.33 -2.44
C THR A 67 -29.48 -24.69 -1.29
N GLU A 68 -29.03 -24.57 -0.03
CA GLU A 68 -29.88 -24.83 1.14
C GLU A 68 -30.83 -23.67 1.46
N LYS A 69 -30.39 -22.42 1.24
CA LYS A 69 -31.17 -21.21 1.57
C LYS A 69 -31.80 -20.55 0.35
N ASP A 70 -31.60 -21.14 -0.82
CA ASP A 70 -32.16 -20.68 -2.09
C ASP A 70 -31.91 -19.20 -2.34
N ARG A 71 -30.65 -18.76 -2.21
CA ARG A 71 -30.26 -17.36 -2.34
C ARG A 71 -28.87 -17.17 -2.92
N LYS A 72 -28.66 -15.97 -3.50
CA LYS A 72 -27.34 -15.52 -3.93
C LYS A 72 -26.44 -15.25 -2.75
N VAL A 73 -25.17 -15.59 -2.91
CA VAL A 73 -24.07 -15.30 -1.99
C VAL A 73 -22.87 -14.81 -2.77
N GLN A 74 -21.89 -14.30 -2.09
CA GLN A 74 -20.56 -14.01 -2.63
C GLN A 74 -19.60 -15.07 -2.09
N VAL A 75 -18.76 -15.65 -2.92
CA VAL A 75 -17.75 -16.65 -2.52
C VAL A 75 -16.38 -16.12 -2.89
N GLU A 76 -15.53 -15.91 -1.92
CA GLU A 76 -14.14 -15.51 -2.10
C GLU A 76 -13.25 -16.74 -1.96
N GLU A 77 -12.38 -16.93 -2.91
CA GLU A 77 -11.33 -17.97 -2.94
C GLU A 77 -9.97 -17.31 -2.74
N PHE A 78 -9.18 -17.82 -1.81
CA PHE A 78 -7.77 -17.42 -1.67
C PHE A 78 -6.95 -18.12 -2.74
N PHE A 79 -6.54 -17.36 -3.77
CA PHE A 79 -5.82 -17.90 -4.92
C PHE A 79 -4.68 -16.96 -5.34
N PRO A 80 -3.60 -16.86 -4.53
CA PRO A 80 -2.47 -15.99 -4.83
C PRO A 80 -1.68 -16.43 -6.08
N GLY A 81 -1.03 -15.47 -6.76
CA GLY A 81 -0.30 -15.67 -8.01
C GLY A 81 0.84 -16.70 -7.99
N ILE A 82 1.18 -17.25 -6.81
CA ILE A 82 2.11 -18.40 -6.66
C ILE A 82 1.43 -19.77 -6.89
N LEU A 83 0.13 -19.79 -7.19
CA LEU A 83 -0.65 -20.98 -7.45
C LEU A 83 -1.01 -21.09 -8.92
N LYS A 84 -1.27 -22.33 -9.34
CA LYS A 84 -1.96 -22.66 -10.58
C LYS A 84 -3.13 -23.56 -10.28
N ARG A 85 -4.15 -23.50 -11.12
CA ARG A 85 -5.26 -24.45 -11.05
C ARG A 85 -4.76 -25.86 -11.44
N ALA A 86 -5.18 -26.86 -10.70
CA ALA A 86 -4.89 -28.25 -11.02
C ALA A 86 -5.66 -28.70 -12.29
N GLU A 87 -5.23 -29.80 -12.90
CA GLU A 87 -5.83 -30.33 -14.14
C GLU A 87 -7.31 -30.68 -14.03
N ASP A 88 -7.78 -31.02 -12.81
CA ASP A 88 -9.20 -31.25 -12.52
C ASP A 88 -10.06 -29.98 -12.54
N GLY A 89 -9.43 -28.82 -12.71
CA GLY A 89 -10.07 -27.50 -12.73
C GLY A 89 -10.52 -26.99 -11.36
N ARG A 90 -10.24 -27.70 -10.27
CA ARG A 90 -10.69 -27.33 -8.90
C ARG A 90 -9.55 -27.17 -7.93
N GLY A 91 -8.69 -28.18 -7.82
CA GLY A 91 -7.55 -28.16 -6.92
C GLY A 91 -6.53 -27.08 -7.27
N ILE A 92 -5.57 -26.87 -6.36
CA ILE A 92 -4.46 -25.95 -6.58
C ILE A 92 -3.15 -26.71 -6.68
N MET A 93 -2.22 -26.16 -7.45
CA MET A 93 -0.83 -26.59 -7.52
C MET A 93 0.07 -25.39 -7.22
N LEU A 94 1.11 -25.63 -6.42
CA LEU A 94 2.16 -24.64 -6.19
C LEU A 94 3.09 -24.57 -7.40
N ILE A 95 3.44 -23.36 -7.80
CA ILE A 95 4.38 -23.13 -8.91
C ILE A 95 5.78 -23.63 -8.55
N SER A 96 6.18 -23.52 -7.26
CA SER A 96 7.46 -24.01 -6.76
C SER A 96 7.33 -24.60 -5.35
N ALA A 97 8.29 -25.46 -4.97
CA ALA A 97 8.34 -26.03 -3.62
C ALA A 97 8.58 -24.95 -2.53
N GLU A 98 9.31 -23.89 -2.89
CA GLU A 98 9.60 -22.75 -1.98
C GLU A 98 8.33 -21.97 -1.65
N SER A 99 7.38 -21.91 -2.57
CA SER A 99 6.08 -21.26 -2.37
C SER A 99 5.21 -21.95 -1.31
N LYS A 100 5.51 -23.21 -0.93
CA LYS A 100 4.66 -23.99 -0.01
C LYS A 100 4.62 -23.38 1.40
N THR A 101 5.77 -22.99 1.95
CA THR A 101 5.83 -22.39 3.29
C THR A 101 5.15 -21.02 3.28
N LEU A 102 5.46 -20.20 2.28
CA LEU A 102 4.83 -18.89 2.10
C LEU A 102 3.31 -19.00 2.02
N PHE A 103 2.80 -19.89 1.16
CA PHE A 103 1.37 -20.10 1.00
C PHE A 103 0.68 -20.53 2.31
N ARG A 104 1.28 -21.49 3.04
CA ARG A 104 0.73 -21.96 4.31
C ARG A 104 0.65 -20.86 5.36
N THR A 105 1.71 -20.07 5.50
CA THR A 105 1.73 -18.95 6.42
C THR A 105 0.64 -17.94 6.05
N MET A 106 0.58 -17.52 4.79
CA MET A 106 -0.43 -16.58 4.31
C MET A 106 -1.86 -17.12 4.49
N ALA A 107 -2.09 -18.40 4.20
CA ALA A 107 -3.40 -19.02 4.37
C ALA A 107 -3.82 -19.05 5.85
N SER A 108 -2.89 -19.37 6.76
CA SER A 108 -3.14 -19.33 8.20
C SER A 108 -3.48 -17.92 8.67
N ASP A 109 -2.67 -16.93 8.31
CA ASP A 109 -2.85 -15.55 8.73
C ASP A 109 -4.17 -14.97 8.17
N LEU A 110 -4.49 -15.29 6.90
CA LEU A 110 -5.74 -14.86 6.28
C LEU A 110 -6.95 -15.52 6.92
N HIS A 111 -6.87 -16.81 7.24
CA HIS A 111 -7.94 -17.54 7.95
C HIS A 111 -8.22 -16.88 9.31
N ASP A 112 -7.18 -16.60 10.10
CA ASP A 112 -7.32 -15.97 11.41
C ASP A 112 -7.89 -14.55 11.29
N ARG A 113 -7.44 -13.80 10.29
CA ARG A 113 -7.99 -12.48 9.98
C ARG A 113 -9.47 -12.56 9.61
N TRP A 114 -9.86 -13.42 8.68
CA TRP A 114 -11.25 -13.62 8.29
C TRP A 114 -12.13 -14.10 9.45
N LYS A 115 -11.59 -14.96 10.32
CA LYS A 115 -12.27 -15.38 11.54
C LYS A 115 -12.57 -14.19 12.47
N ARG A 116 -11.61 -13.31 12.70
CA ARG A 116 -11.82 -12.09 13.50
C ARG A 116 -12.85 -11.16 12.85
N LEU A 117 -12.89 -11.06 11.52
CA LEU A 117 -13.90 -10.28 10.80
C LEU A 117 -15.33 -10.84 11.00
N THR A 118 -15.52 -12.13 11.30
CA THR A 118 -16.85 -12.68 11.59
C THR A 118 -17.47 -12.12 12.88
N GLU A 119 -16.64 -11.58 13.77
CA GLU A 119 -17.10 -10.99 15.05
C GLU A 119 -17.65 -9.58 14.85
N ILE A 120 -17.42 -8.97 13.68
CA ILE A 120 -17.86 -7.62 13.36
C ILE A 120 -19.25 -7.66 12.74
N ASN A 121 -20.19 -6.97 13.37
CA ASN A 121 -21.52 -6.76 12.82
C ASN A 121 -21.71 -5.26 12.53
N HIS A 122 -21.39 -4.86 11.30
CA HIS A 122 -21.45 -3.45 10.89
C HIS A 122 -22.11 -3.30 9.52
N LYS A 123 -22.97 -2.26 9.36
CA LYS A 123 -23.73 -2.00 8.13
C LYS A 123 -22.86 -1.70 6.89
N ALA A 124 -21.63 -1.27 7.10
CA ALA A 124 -20.66 -0.96 6.03
C ALA A 124 -19.72 -2.14 5.74
N MET A 125 -20.04 -3.36 6.17
CA MET A 125 -19.29 -4.59 5.86
C MET A 125 -20.26 -5.71 5.48
N LEU A 126 -19.88 -6.53 4.49
CA LEU A 126 -20.63 -7.73 4.14
C LEU A 126 -20.52 -8.76 5.29
N LYS A 127 -21.68 -9.30 5.69
CA LYS A 127 -21.72 -10.33 6.72
C LYS A 127 -21.08 -11.61 6.20
N THR A 128 -20.05 -12.07 6.87
CA THR A 128 -19.49 -13.42 6.64
C THR A 128 -20.47 -14.47 7.13
N LEU A 129 -20.82 -15.41 6.27
CA LEU A 129 -21.78 -16.47 6.54
C LEU A 129 -21.07 -17.76 6.98
N VAL A 130 -19.94 -18.08 6.34
CA VAL A 130 -19.12 -19.25 6.65
C VAL A 130 -17.71 -19.09 6.12
N LEU A 131 -16.76 -19.73 6.78
CA LEU A 131 -15.38 -19.96 6.36
C LEU A 131 -15.15 -21.46 6.27
N PHE A 132 -14.48 -21.92 5.23
CA PHE A 132 -14.10 -23.32 5.10
C PHE A 132 -12.86 -23.49 4.21
N SER A 133 -12.26 -24.68 4.28
CA SER A 133 -11.14 -25.08 3.41
C SER A 133 -11.60 -26.20 2.50
N GLU A 134 -11.30 -26.09 1.22
CA GLU A 134 -11.54 -27.09 0.18
C GLU A 134 -10.53 -26.85 -0.95
N ASN A 135 -10.28 -27.85 -1.80
CA ASN A 135 -9.34 -27.74 -2.92
C ASN A 135 -7.94 -27.23 -2.50
N ASP A 136 -7.51 -27.57 -1.29
CA ASP A 136 -6.24 -27.13 -0.66
C ASP A 136 -6.10 -25.61 -0.47
N THR A 137 -7.20 -24.86 -0.50
CA THR A 137 -7.24 -23.43 -0.24
C THR A 137 -8.37 -23.02 0.70
N LEU A 138 -8.55 -21.70 0.89
CA LEU A 138 -9.53 -21.12 1.80
C LEU A 138 -10.65 -20.45 1.02
N TYR A 139 -11.86 -20.57 1.55
CA TYR A 139 -13.04 -19.90 1.05
C TYR A 139 -13.74 -19.10 2.15
N ARG A 140 -14.19 -17.89 1.80
CA ARG A 140 -15.09 -17.08 2.61
C ARG A 140 -16.40 -16.87 1.84
N VAL A 141 -17.52 -17.21 2.45
CA VAL A 141 -18.84 -16.92 1.91
C VAL A 141 -19.45 -15.75 2.64
N THR A 142 -19.88 -14.76 1.90
CA THR A 142 -20.56 -13.56 2.43
C THR A 142 -21.96 -13.43 1.84
N GLU A 143 -22.77 -12.55 2.42
CA GLU A 143 -24.02 -12.15 1.79
C GLU A 143 -23.75 -11.43 0.46
N TYR A 144 -24.65 -11.60 -0.50
CA TYR A 144 -24.62 -10.88 -1.76
C TYR A 144 -25.53 -9.66 -1.71
N LEU A 145 -24.96 -8.49 -1.99
CA LEU A 145 -25.72 -7.25 -2.18
C LEU A 145 -25.51 -6.74 -3.60
N ARG A 146 -26.61 -6.30 -4.22
CA ARG A 146 -26.53 -5.66 -5.54
C ARG A 146 -26.03 -4.23 -5.38
N MET A 147 -24.74 -4.03 -5.60
CA MET A 147 -24.03 -2.76 -5.44
C MET A 147 -23.08 -2.57 -6.63
N GLU A 148 -22.61 -1.36 -6.84
CA GLU A 148 -21.58 -1.03 -7.81
C GLU A 148 -20.35 -0.47 -7.10
N PRO A 149 -19.12 -0.60 -7.68
CA PRO A 149 -17.94 0.07 -7.15
C PRO A 149 -18.14 1.58 -7.07
N LEU A 150 -17.63 2.20 -6.00
CA LEU A 150 -17.66 3.66 -5.85
C LEU A 150 -16.92 4.36 -7.00
N GLU A 151 -15.91 3.73 -7.60
CA GLU A 151 -15.22 4.26 -8.79
C GLU A 151 -16.21 4.55 -9.91
N SER A 152 -17.01 3.54 -10.32
CA SER A 152 -18.00 3.70 -11.37
C SER A 152 -19.09 4.72 -11.00
N TYR A 153 -19.44 4.79 -9.71
CA TYR A 153 -20.37 5.81 -9.22
C TYR A 153 -19.77 7.23 -9.37
N LEU A 154 -18.49 7.43 -8.98
CA LEU A 154 -17.82 8.73 -9.08
C LEU A 154 -17.52 9.16 -10.51
N GLU A 155 -17.23 8.21 -11.41
CA GLU A 155 -17.06 8.50 -12.84
C GLU A 155 -18.33 9.15 -13.44
N ARG A 156 -19.51 8.71 -13.01
CA ARG A 156 -20.78 9.27 -13.48
C ARG A 156 -21.21 10.55 -12.77
N GLN A 157 -20.86 10.69 -11.47
CA GLN A 157 -21.29 11.83 -10.66
C GLN A 157 -20.35 13.04 -10.77
N GLY A 158 -19.06 12.79 -11.05
CA GLY A 158 -18.03 13.83 -10.97
C GLY A 158 -17.79 14.30 -9.53
N GLU A 159 -17.66 15.61 -9.35
CA GLU A 159 -17.49 16.24 -8.03
C GLU A 159 -18.74 16.11 -7.17
N MET A 160 -18.55 15.82 -5.89
CA MET A 160 -19.64 15.67 -4.93
C MET A 160 -19.77 16.91 -4.01
N SER A 161 -20.99 17.10 -3.49
CA SER A 161 -21.19 18.01 -2.35
C SER A 161 -20.54 17.44 -1.08
N LEU A 162 -20.12 18.33 -0.15
CA LEU A 162 -19.61 17.91 1.15
C LEU A 162 -20.62 17.04 1.93
N THR A 163 -21.90 17.39 1.84
CA THR A 163 -22.98 16.64 2.49
C THR A 163 -23.09 15.22 1.97
N ASP A 164 -23.06 15.03 0.65
CA ASP A 164 -23.11 13.70 0.05
C ASP A 164 -21.85 12.88 0.37
N ALA A 165 -20.66 13.51 0.30
CA ALA A 165 -19.41 12.87 0.65
C ALA A 165 -19.41 12.40 2.12
N ARG A 166 -19.85 13.25 3.05
CA ARG A 166 -20.00 12.90 4.48
C ARG A 166 -20.98 11.75 4.68
N GLN A 167 -22.10 11.74 3.96
CA GLN A 167 -23.09 10.66 4.05
C GLN A 167 -22.50 9.30 3.67
N LEU A 168 -21.67 9.24 2.62
CA LEU A 168 -21.05 8.00 2.14
C LEU A 168 -19.88 7.58 3.05
N ILE A 169 -19.10 8.55 3.55
CA ILE A 169 -17.87 8.22 4.28
C ILE A 169 -18.10 7.89 5.76
N SER A 170 -19.13 8.46 6.40
CA SER A 170 -19.40 8.27 7.83
C SER A 170 -19.54 6.80 8.26
N PRO A 171 -20.24 5.92 7.50
CA PRO A 171 -20.28 4.50 7.86
C PRO A 171 -18.93 3.81 7.74
N LEU A 172 -18.07 4.24 6.81
CA LEU A 172 -16.71 3.70 6.64
C LEU A 172 -15.82 4.11 7.81
N ILE A 173 -15.88 5.37 8.25
CA ILE A 173 -15.17 5.85 9.44
C ILE A 173 -15.55 4.98 10.66
N SER A 174 -16.85 4.76 10.88
CA SER A 174 -17.34 3.94 12.00
C SER A 174 -16.84 2.50 11.93
N LEU A 175 -16.82 1.89 10.74
CA LEU A 175 -16.29 0.54 10.53
C LEU A 175 -14.79 0.49 10.80
N LEU A 176 -14.02 1.43 10.25
CA LEU A 176 -12.57 1.48 10.42
C LEU A 176 -12.17 1.72 11.87
N SER A 177 -12.88 2.59 12.61
CA SER A 177 -12.68 2.73 14.06
C SER A 177 -12.88 1.40 14.79
N GLN A 178 -13.92 0.63 14.44
CA GLN A 178 -14.15 -0.68 15.05
C GLN A 178 -13.03 -1.67 14.70
N LEU A 179 -12.57 -1.71 13.44
CA LEU A 179 -11.45 -2.54 13.00
C LEU A 179 -10.16 -2.20 13.76
N HIS A 180 -9.82 -0.91 13.84
CA HIS A 180 -8.62 -0.43 14.51
C HIS A 180 -8.63 -0.77 16.01
N ASN A 181 -9.76 -0.63 16.68
CA ASN A 181 -9.92 -1.06 18.09
C ASN A 181 -9.71 -2.57 18.29
N MET A 182 -9.86 -3.37 17.25
CA MET A 182 -9.54 -4.80 17.24
C MET A 182 -8.09 -5.07 16.79
N GLY A 183 -7.28 -4.03 16.53
CA GLY A 183 -5.94 -4.17 15.96
C GLY A 183 -5.93 -4.72 14.53
N LEU A 184 -6.99 -4.42 13.76
CA LEU A 184 -7.09 -4.78 12.34
C LEU A 184 -7.03 -3.51 11.49
N THR A 185 -6.19 -3.50 10.47
CA THR A 185 -6.13 -2.45 9.45
C THR A 185 -6.64 -3.00 8.13
N HIS A 186 -7.17 -2.17 7.26
CA HIS A 186 -7.63 -2.61 5.93
C HIS A 186 -6.52 -2.56 4.88
N CYS A 187 -5.75 -1.47 4.86
CA CYS A 187 -4.62 -1.20 3.95
C CYS A 187 -4.91 -1.27 2.45
N GLY A 188 -6.18 -1.29 2.05
CA GLY A 188 -6.59 -1.36 0.64
C GLY A 188 -7.86 -0.54 0.37
N ILE A 189 -8.04 0.57 1.10
CA ILE A 189 -9.19 1.44 0.90
C ILE A 189 -9.00 2.21 -0.41
N SER A 190 -9.92 2.00 -1.34
CA SER A 190 -9.95 2.68 -2.63
C SER A 190 -11.39 2.70 -3.14
N PRO A 191 -11.75 3.53 -4.11
CA PRO A 191 -13.08 3.49 -4.72
C PRO A 191 -13.43 2.16 -5.38
N GLN A 192 -12.44 1.32 -5.68
CA GLN A 192 -12.64 -0.02 -6.25
C GLN A 192 -13.10 -1.03 -5.21
N ASN A 193 -12.70 -0.86 -3.94
CA ASN A 193 -13.06 -1.74 -2.81
C ASN A 193 -14.20 -1.19 -1.96
N ILE A 194 -14.73 -0.02 -2.31
CA ILE A 194 -15.94 0.55 -1.70
C ILE A 194 -17.08 0.37 -2.68
N TYR A 195 -18.17 -0.18 -2.21
CA TYR A 195 -19.36 -0.43 -3.01
C TYR A 195 -20.51 0.45 -2.52
N VAL A 196 -21.34 0.92 -3.46
CA VAL A 196 -22.49 1.78 -3.16
C VAL A 196 -23.75 1.26 -3.87
N ASP A 197 -24.90 1.31 -3.18
CA ASP A 197 -26.19 0.97 -3.77
C ASP A 197 -26.98 2.22 -4.18
N SER A 198 -28.13 2.00 -4.84
CA SER A 198 -29.04 3.07 -5.27
C SER A 198 -29.61 3.92 -4.13
N ARG A 199 -29.48 3.46 -2.87
CA ARG A 199 -29.91 4.18 -1.65
C ARG A 199 -28.75 4.86 -0.94
N LYS A 200 -27.59 4.94 -1.58
CA LYS A 200 -26.33 5.47 -1.01
C LYS A 200 -25.88 4.72 0.25
N ARG A 201 -26.23 3.44 0.41
CA ARG A 201 -25.57 2.59 1.40
C ARG A 201 -24.20 2.21 0.88
N VAL A 202 -23.21 2.22 1.76
CA VAL A 202 -21.82 1.89 1.40
C VAL A 202 -21.38 0.63 2.12
N VAL A 203 -20.54 -0.15 1.46
CA VAL A 203 -19.88 -1.32 2.00
C VAL A 203 -18.42 -1.29 1.60
N LEU A 204 -17.53 -1.57 2.54
CA LEU A 204 -16.12 -1.82 2.31
C LEU A 204 -15.91 -3.34 2.18
N ASP A 205 -15.22 -3.74 1.13
CA ASP A 205 -14.84 -5.13 0.84
C ASP A 205 -13.35 -5.22 0.49
N GLY A 206 -12.85 -6.39 0.10
CA GLY A 206 -11.45 -6.58 -0.24
C GLY A 206 -10.54 -6.73 0.98
N PHE A 207 -11.00 -7.38 2.04
CA PHE A 207 -10.23 -7.66 3.25
C PHE A 207 -9.17 -8.74 3.00
N ALA A 208 -7.97 -8.32 2.62
CA ALA A 208 -6.80 -9.15 2.44
C ALA A 208 -5.77 -8.95 3.57
N LEU A 209 -4.61 -9.59 3.46
CA LEU A 209 -3.49 -9.35 4.37
C LEU A 209 -2.80 -8.03 4.02
N PRO A 210 -2.49 -7.16 4.99
CA PRO A 210 -1.75 -5.91 4.74
C PRO A 210 -0.39 -6.14 4.08
N GLU A 211 0.28 -7.23 4.42
CA GLU A 211 1.56 -7.65 3.86
C GLU A 211 1.50 -7.83 2.35
N LEU A 212 0.35 -8.27 1.83
CA LEU A 212 0.12 -8.46 0.39
C LEU A 212 -0.15 -7.14 -0.35
N ARG A 213 -0.26 -6.04 0.40
CA ARG A 213 -0.41 -4.67 -0.08
C ARG A 213 0.82 -3.82 0.22
N THR A 214 1.98 -4.47 0.25
CA THR A 214 3.29 -3.83 0.43
C THR A 214 4.24 -4.36 -0.62
N VAL A 215 4.93 -3.45 -1.32
CA VAL A 215 5.93 -3.82 -2.33
C VAL A 215 7.00 -4.69 -1.69
N GLY A 216 7.36 -5.76 -2.38
CA GLY A 216 8.56 -6.53 -2.09
C GLY A 216 8.37 -7.79 -1.24
N ASN A 217 7.18 -8.36 -1.10
CA ASN A 217 6.89 -9.63 -0.38
C ASN A 217 7.16 -10.90 -1.20
N GLY A 218 7.76 -10.78 -2.39
CA GLY A 218 7.90 -11.89 -3.33
C GLY A 218 6.63 -12.21 -4.12
N LEU A 219 5.57 -11.42 -3.90
CA LEU A 219 4.33 -11.40 -4.65
C LEU A 219 4.11 -10.02 -5.26
N HIS A 220 3.28 -9.95 -6.28
CA HIS A 220 2.83 -8.67 -6.79
C HIS A 220 1.95 -7.98 -5.74
N ALA A 221 2.34 -6.76 -5.34
CA ALA A 221 1.59 -6.01 -4.34
C ALA A 221 0.33 -5.39 -4.99
N GLU A 222 -0.83 -5.63 -4.39
CA GLU A 222 -2.07 -4.98 -4.82
C GLU A 222 -2.10 -3.54 -4.29
N LEU A 223 -1.65 -2.59 -5.11
CA LEU A 223 -1.64 -1.16 -4.82
C LEU A 223 -2.65 -0.41 -5.70
N TYR A 224 -3.20 0.66 -5.15
CA TYR A 224 -4.18 1.51 -5.80
C TYR A 224 -3.58 2.90 -6.00
N ALA A 225 -3.23 3.23 -7.24
CA ALA A 225 -2.61 4.51 -7.59
C ALA A 225 -3.45 5.70 -7.08
N GLY A 226 -2.81 6.60 -6.35
CA GLY A 226 -3.46 7.73 -5.69
C GLY A 226 -4.10 7.43 -4.33
N TYR A 227 -4.38 6.16 -3.99
CA TYR A 227 -5.06 5.77 -2.75
C TYR A 227 -4.17 5.00 -1.78
N SER A 228 -3.21 4.23 -2.29
CA SER A 228 -2.23 3.55 -1.44
C SER A 228 -1.29 4.54 -0.79
N ALA A 229 -1.05 4.36 0.52
CA ALA A 229 -0.22 5.25 1.32
C ALA A 229 1.28 5.05 1.01
N PRO A 230 2.14 6.08 1.24
CA PRO A 230 3.58 6.01 0.97
C PRO A 230 4.27 4.78 1.57
N GLU A 231 3.89 4.38 2.78
CA GLU A 231 4.46 3.24 3.47
C GLU A 231 4.18 1.90 2.80
N GLN A 232 3.21 1.83 1.88
CA GLN A 232 2.90 0.61 1.12
C GLN A 232 3.85 0.40 -0.06
N TYR A 233 4.53 1.45 -0.50
CA TYR A 233 5.55 1.40 -1.56
C TYR A 233 6.95 1.04 -1.03
N SER A 234 7.10 0.76 0.25
CA SER A 234 8.39 0.43 0.87
C SER A 234 8.25 -0.62 1.97
N LYS A 235 9.07 -1.68 1.91
CA LYS A 235 9.19 -2.67 2.98
C LYS A 235 9.74 -2.09 4.30
N ALA A 236 10.48 -0.99 4.23
CA ALA A 236 11.11 -0.39 5.38
C ALA A 236 10.14 0.39 6.28
N LEU A 237 8.91 0.62 5.80
CA LEU A 237 7.91 1.42 6.50
C LEU A 237 6.78 0.53 7.03
N TRP A 238 6.31 0.83 8.24
CA TRP A 238 5.25 0.10 8.89
C TRP A 238 3.88 0.63 8.45
N GLN A 239 2.96 -0.29 8.17
CA GLN A 239 1.55 0.01 7.98
C GLN A 239 0.82 0.02 9.33
N GLY A 240 -0.19 0.86 9.45
CA GLY A 240 -1.00 0.98 10.65
C GLY A 240 -2.31 1.70 10.37
N GLU A 241 -2.97 2.17 11.42
CA GLU A 241 -4.22 2.94 11.31
C GLU A 241 -4.04 4.18 10.41
N TRP A 242 -2.87 4.81 10.46
CA TRP A 242 -2.50 5.95 9.62
C TRP A 242 -2.49 5.64 8.12
N THR A 243 -2.29 4.37 7.74
CA THR A 243 -2.38 3.90 6.35
C THR A 243 -3.82 3.98 5.86
N ASP A 244 -4.76 3.48 6.65
CA ASP A 244 -6.20 3.56 6.34
C ASP A 244 -6.70 5.01 6.36
N ILE A 245 -6.17 5.85 7.26
CA ILE A 245 -6.50 7.29 7.32
C ILE A 245 -6.05 8.01 6.05
N TYR A 246 -4.85 7.72 5.53
CA TYR A 246 -4.38 8.25 4.26
C TYR A 246 -5.31 7.84 3.12
N SER A 247 -5.58 6.56 3.00
CA SER A 247 -6.40 6.00 1.91
C SER A 247 -7.84 6.53 1.94
N LEU A 248 -8.44 6.67 3.14
CA LEU A 248 -9.77 7.26 3.28
C LEU A 248 -9.77 8.77 2.96
N GLY A 249 -8.70 9.48 3.35
CA GLY A 249 -8.45 10.87 2.94
C GLY A 249 -8.36 11.03 1.42
N ALA A 250 -7.70 10.08 0.75
CA ALA A 250 -7.59 10.04 -0.71
C ALA A 250 -8.95 9.82 -1.40
N VAL A 251 -9.78 8.94 -0.84
CA VAL A 251 -11.16 8.74 -1.31
C VAL A 251 -11.99 10.01 -1.15
N LEU A 252 -11.90 10.69 0.00
CA LEU A 252 -12.57 11.98 0.23
C LEU A 252 -12.08 13.07 -0.74
N TYR A 253 -10.77 13.15 -0.95
CA TYR A 253 -10.20 14.06 -1.94
C TYR A 253 -10.79 13.80 -3.33
N ARG A 254 -10.84 12.54 -3.78
CA ARG A 254 -11.45 12.14 -5.05
C ARG A 254 -12.92 12.53 -5.16
N MET A 255 -13.69 12.29 -4.10
CA MET A 255 -15.11 12.66 -4.06
C MET A 255 -15.33 14.16 -4.23
N LEU A 256 -14.53 14.97 -3.55
CA LEU A 256 -14.71 16.42 -3.51
C LEU A 256 -14.03 17.14 -4.68
N ALA A 257 -12.82 16.71 -5.08
CA ALA A 257 -12.07 17.33 -6.17
C ALA A 257 -12.42 16.79 -7.57
N GLY A 258 -13.25 15.76 -7.66
CA GLY A 258 -13.60 15.12 -8.94
C GLY A 258 -12.47 14.32 -9.61
N GLN A 259 -11.27 14.32 -9.04
CA GLN A 259 -10.08 13.62 -9.54
C GLN A 259 -9.30 12.95 -8.41
N ALA A 260 -8.66 11.83 -8.69
CA ALA A 260 -7.80 11.14 -7.73
C ALA A 260 -6.61 12.03 -7.34
N PRO A 261 -6.11 11.95 -6.10
CA PRO A 261 -4.85 12.59 -5.75
C PRO A 261 -3.69 11.96 -6.52
N VAL A 262 -2.60 12.70 -6.65
CA VAL A 262 -1.34 12.17 -7.21
C VAL A 262 -0.89 10.98 -6.36
N SER A 263 -0.43 9.90 -7.03
CA SER A 263 0.05 8.71 -6.35
C SER A 263 1.19 9.04 -5.36
N ALA A 264 1.17 8.40 -4.20
CA ALA A 264 2.13 8.67 -3.12
C ALA A 264 3.59 8.47 -3.55
N GLU A 265 3.85 7.51 -4.43
CA GLU A 265 5.17 7.25 -4.99
C GLU A 265 5.73 8.41 -5.83
N LEU A 266 4.84 9.23 -6.41
CA LEU A 266 5.19 10.40 -7.22
C LEU A 266 5.29 11.70 -6.39
N ARG A 267 4.95 11.65 -5.10
CA ARG A 267 4.96 12.78 -4.16
C ARG A 267 6.26 12.78 -3.36
N GLY A 268 7.38 13.15 -4.00
CA GLY A 268 8.70 13.27 -3.36
C GLY A 268 8.86 14.55 -2.50
N GLU A 269 10.09 15.06 -2.36
CA GLU A 269 10.39 16.27 -1.57
C GLU A 269 9.57 17.51 -2.02
N LYS A 270 9.21 17.57 -3.30
CA LYS A 270 8.24 18.55 -3.82
C LYS A 270 6.90 17.85 -3.97
N ASP A 271 6.06 18.02 -2.98
CA ASP A 271 4.69 17.51 -3.02
C ASP A 271 3.86 18.28 -4.05
N PHE A 272 3.51 17.62 -5.16
CA PHE A 272 2.72 18.20 -6.24
C PHE A 272 1.21 18.02 -6.04
N LEU A 273 0.77 17.50 -4.90
CA LEU A 273 -0.66 17.38 -4.61
C LEU A 273 -1.30 18.77 -4.56
N SER A 274 -2.28 18.99 -5.41
CA SER A 274 -3.02 20.26 -5.42
C SER A 274 -3.80 20.41 -4.11
N PRO A 275 -3.62 21.53 -3.38
CA PRO A 275 -4.42 21.77 -2.18
C PRO A 275 -5.91 21.77 -2.49
N LEU A 276 -6.70 21.02 -1.70
CA LEU A 276 -8.14 20.88 -1.93
C LEU A 276 -8.86 22.24 -1.92
N ALA A 277 -8.44 23.17 -1.05
CA ALA A 277 -8.99 24.53 -0.99
C ALA A 277 -8.80 25.33 -2.29
N LYS A 278 -7.79 25.02 -3.12
CA LYS A 278 -7.62 25.65 -4.44
C LYS A 278 -8.57 25.07 -5.47
N LEU A 279 -8.89 23.78 -5.40
CA LEU A 279 -9.80 23.10 -6.31
C LEU A 279 -11.25 23.39 -5.94
N ARG A 280 -11.54 23.48 -4.65
CA ARG A 280 -12.87 23.66 -4.08
C ARG A 280 -12.90 24.79 -3.03
N PRO A 281 -12.84 26.05 -3.47
CA PRO A 281 -12.85 27.21 -2.55
C PRO A 281 -14.18 27.41 -1.83
N ASP A 282 -15.22 26.67 -2.22
CA ASP A 282 -16.54 26.63 -1.59
C ASP A 282 -16.59 25.74 -0.33
N LEU A 283 -15.57 24.91 -0.10
CA LEU A 283 -15.52 24.04 1.08
C LEU A 283 -14.99 24.76 2.32
N PRO A 284 -15.44 24.37 3.51
CA PRO A 284 -14.87 24.88 4.76
C PRO A 284 -13.36 24.58 4.87
N GLU A 285 -12.58 25.57 5.33
CA GLU A 285 -11.11 25.48 5.43
C GLU A 285 -10.68 24.30 6.30
N ASN A 286 -11.33 24.08 7.46
CA ASN A 286 -11.03 22.96 8.36
C ASN A 286 -11.22 21.61 7.70
N VAL A 287 -12.17 21.44 6.79
CA VAL A 287 -12.38 20.20 6.04
C VAL A 287 -11.26 19.99 5.03
N CYS A 288 -10.90 21.05 4.29
CA CYS A 288 -9.79 21.01 3.35
C CYS A 288 -8.48 20.65 4.05
N ASP A 289 -8.16 21.33 5.14
CA ASP A 289 -6.95 21.10 5.94
C ASP A 289 -6.96 19.70 6.58
N GLY A 290 -8.12 19.26 7.05
CA GLY A 290 -8.29 17.92 7.61
C GLY A 290 -7.95 16.82 6.60
N ILE A 291 -8.45 16.94 5.38
CA ILE A 291 -8.17 15.98 4.30
C ILE A 291 -6.70 16.08 3.87
N MET A 292 -6.16 17.29 3.69
CA MET A 292 -4.76 17.48 3.32
C MET A 292 -3.81 16.94 4.39
N ARG A 293 -4.15 17.08 5.68
CA ARG A 293 -3.40 16.47 6.78
C ARG A 293 -3.44 14.93 6.73
N ALA A 294 -4.58 14.33 6.46
CA ALA A 294 -4.68 12.88 6.27
C ALA A 294 -3.79 12.39 5.11
N LEU A 295 -3.64 13.19 4.07
CA LEU A 295 -2.82 12.91 2.90
C LEU A 295 -1.33 13.29 3.06
N ASN A 296 -0.86 13.63 4.26
CA ASN A 296 0.56 13.92 4.46
C ASN A 296 1.42 12.70 4.15
N ILE A 297 2.56 12.91 3.48
CA ILE A 297 3.51 11.84 3.15
C ILE A 297 4.13 11.26 4.42
N ASP A 298 4.52 12.11 5.38
CA ASP A 298 4.96 11.64 6.69
C ASP A 298 3.75 11.21 7.54
N HIS A 299 3.67 9.91 7.80
CA HIS A 299 2.60 9.33 8.62
C HIS A 299 2.53 9.95 10.04
N LYS A 300 3.64 10.46 10.59
CA LYS A 300 3.68 11.10 11.91
C LYS A 300 2.92 12.43 11.94
N GLN A 301 2.74 13.07 10.79
CA GLN A 301 1.99 14.31 10.65
C GLN A 301 0.49 14.07 10.43
N ARG A 302 0.09 12.82 10.11
CA ARG A 302 -1.32 12.43 9.96
C ARG A 302 -2.04 12.36 11.31
N TYR A 303 -3.32 12.06 11.28
CA TYR A 303 -4.10 11.73 12.47
C TYR A 303 -3.64 10.39 13.05
N ARG A 304 -3.73 10.26 14.37
CA ARG A 304 -3.31 9.04 15.08
C ARG A 304 -4.45 8.03 15.25
N SER A 305 -5.69 8.46 15.04
CA SER A 305 -6.85 7.56 15.05
C SER A 305 -7.91 8.05 14.07
N MET A 306 -8.82 7.15 13.72
CA MET A 306 -9.95 7.45 12.85
C MET A 306 -10.94 8.43 13.52
N GLU A 307 -11.07 8.40 14.85
CA GLU A 307 -11.89 9.34 15.61
C GLU A 307 -11.35 10.76 15.51
N ALA A 308 -10.03 10.94 15.62
CA ALA A 308 -9.39 12.24 15.46
C ALA A 308 -9.56 12.80 14.04
N PHE A 309 -9.48 11.95 13.03
CA PHE A 309 -9.76 12.33 11.64
C PHE A 309 -11.24 12.71 11.45
N SER A 310 -12.16 11.91 11.99
CA SER A 310 -13.59 12.18 11.94
C SER A 310 -13.96 13.52 12.59
N ALA A 311 -13.40 13.82 13.77
CA ALA A 311 -13.64 15.08 14.47
C ALA A 311 -13.25 16.29 13.60
N ALA A 312 -12.08 16.25 12.96
CA ALA A 312 -11.63 17.31 12.07
C ALA A 312 -12.55 17.55 10.85
N LEU A 313 -13.23 16.49 10.37
CA LEU A 313 -14.18 16.59 9.27
C LEU A 313 -15.56 17.13 9.69
N LEU A 314 -15.93 16.98 10.98
CA LEU A 314 -17.28 17.29 11.49
C LEU A 314 -17.33 18.64 12.22
N GLU A 315 -16.18 19.21 12.63
CA GLU A 315 -16.15 20.52 13.27
C GLU A 315 -16.76 21.57 12.35
N GLU A 316 -17.83 22.22 12.82
CA GLU A 316 -18.38 23.40 12.14
C GLU A 316 -17.44 24.59 12.40
N SER A 317 -17.08 25.33 11.34
CA SER A 317 -16.26 26.54 11.44
C SER A 317 -16.91 27.55 12.37
N GLY A 318 -16.51 27.58 13.64
CA GLY A 318 -17.08 28.53 14.61
C GLY A 318 -16.73 28.37 16.08
N ALA A 319 -16.06 27.30 16.51
CA ALA A 319 -15.66 27.15 17.91
C ALA A 319 -14.16 26.87 18.04
N ASN A 320 -13.42 27.89 18.48
CA ASN A 320 -12.08 27.85 19.11
C ASN A 320 -11.25 26.59 18.85
N THR A 321 -10.52 26.55 17.75
CA THR A 321 -9.35 25.69 17.62
C THR A 321 -8.26 26.20 18.56
N ALA A 322 -8.16 25.62 19.74
CA ALA A 322 -6.93 25.62 20.49
C ALA A 322 -5.89 24.94 19.57
N VAL A 323 -5.06 25.75 18.93
CA VAL A 323 -3.89 25.30 18.18
C VAL A 323 -3.11 24.39 19.13
N PHE A 324 -3.11 23.10 18.87
CA PHE A 324 -2.24 22.14 19.54
C PHE A 324 -0.81 22.45 19.08
N ARG A 325 -0.17 23.41 19.77
CA ARG A 325 1.27 23.55 19.74
C ARG A 325 1.84 22.37 20.50
N PRO A 326 2.74 21.56 19.90
CA PRO A 326 3.50 20.60 20.69
C PRO A 326 4.21 21.38 21.80
N GLU A 327 3.94 21.09 23.04
CA GLU A 327 4.72 21.59 24.16
C GLU A 327 6.16 21.12 23.98
N ALA A 328 7.03 22.06 23.69
CA ALA A 328 8.46 21.84 23.81
C ALA A 328 8.77 21.56 25.29
N PRO A 329 9.66 20.60 25.59
CA PRO A 329 10.02 20.29 26.98
C PRO A 329 10.58 21.55 27.63
N THR A 330 9.95 21.99 28.71
CA THR A 330 10.38 23.10 29.56
C THR A 330 11.71 22.76 30.21
N ARG A 331 12.80 23.25 29.60
CA ARG A 331 14.06 23.45 30.32
C ARG A 331 14.10 24.89 30.84
N PRO A 332 14.61 25.14 32.04
CA PRO A 332 14.73 26.48 32.59
C PRO A 332 15.62 27.33 31.67
N ILE A 333 15.10 28.48 31.28
CA ILE A 333 15.83 29.46 30.46
C ILE A 333 16.79 30.19 31.40
N GLU A 334 18.08 29.88 31.29
CA GLU A 334 19.14 30.80 31.75
C GLU A 334 19.17 32.01 30.81
N LYS A 335 19.16 33.20 31.41
CA LYS A 335 19.18 34.48 30.69
C LYS A 335 20.40 34.57 29.79
N PRO A 336 20.29 34.94 28.49
CA PRO A 336 21.46 35.12 27.66
C PRO A 336 22.23 36.39 28.08
N VAL A 337 23.51 36.17 28.32
CA VAL A 337 24.50 37.25 28.44
C VAL A 337 24.60 37.96 27.08
N THR A 338 24.44 39.26 27.08
CA THR A 338 24.61 40.15 25.92
C THR A 338 26.01 40.03 25.35
N GLY A 339 26.16 39.30 24.25
CA GLY A 339 27.41 39.22 23.48
C GLY A 339 27.31 40.07 22.22
N HIS A 340 28.26 40.94 22.07
CA HIS A 340 28.43 41.95 21.01
C HIS A 340 28.27 41.40 19.58
N GLY A 341 27.48 42.09 18.78
CA GLY A 341 27.37 41.86 17.34
C GLY A 341 28.74 41.95 16.65
N ARG A 342 29.15 40.87 16.03
CA ARG A 342 30.31 40.84 15.15
C ARG A 342 29.92 41.52 13.84
N GLN A 343 30.32 42.78 13.67
CA GLN A 343 30.32 43.44 12.37
C GLN A 343 31.30 42.69 11.45
N LEU A 344 30.80 42.25 10.29
CA LEU A 344 31.64 41.72 9.23
C LEU A 344 32.65 42.78 8.78
N SER A 345 33.91 42.40 8.68
CA SER A 345 34.98 43.34 8.26
C SER A 345 34.74 43.81 6.81
N PRO A 346 35.12 45.03 6.45
CA PRO A 346 34.92 45.57 5.10
C PRO A 346 35.53 44.71 3.99
N THR A 347 36.51 43.87 4.31
CA THR A 347 37.15 42.93 3.38
C THR A 347 36.22 41.73 3.03
N MET A 348 35.40 41.25 3.96
CA MET A 348 34.44 40.18 3.69
C MET A 348 33.27 40.67 2.82
N THR A 349 32.83 41.90 3.00
CA THR A 349 31.78 42.52 2.15
C THR A 349 32.27 42.75 0.73
N LEU A 350 33.55 43.13 0.55
CA LEU A 350 34.15 43.30 -0.77
C LEU A 350 34.30 41.97 -1.52
N LEU A 351 34.67 40.89 -0.82
CA LEU A 351 34.79 39.54 -1.40
C LEU A 351 33.43 38.98 -1.86
N ALA A 352 32.37 39.18 -1.06
CA ALA A 352 31.01 38.77 -1.44
C ALA A 352 30.50 39.56 -2.66
N ALA A 353 30.78 40.87 -2.74
CA ALA A 353 30.40 41.67 -3.88
C ALA A 353 31.15 41.28 -5.17
N LEU A 354 32.45 40.93 -5.07
CA LEU A 354 33.24 40.44 -6.21
C LEU A 354 32.76 39.07 -6.70
N LEU A 355 32.29 38.19 -5.81
CA LEU A 355 31.74 36.90 -6.18
C LEU A 355 30.41 37.04 -6.94
N VAL A 356 29.54 37.93 -6.51
CA VAL A 356 28.28 38.25 -7.21
C VAL A 356 28.55 38.86 -8.59
N LEU A 357 29.52 39.77 -8.70
CA LEU A 357 29.92 40.38 -9.99
C LEU A 357 30.55 39.37 -10.95
N SER A 358 31.30 38.38 -10.43
CA SER A 358 31.85 37.28 -11.24
C SER A 358 30.76 36.38 -11.82
N VAL A 359 29.73 36.04 -11.02
CA VAL A 359 28.59 35.26 -11.48
C VAL A 359 27.77 36.02 -12.53
N LEU A 360 27.50 37.30 -12.30
CA LEU A 360 26.79 38.13 -13.26
C LEU A 360 27.60 38.39 -14.55
N GLY A 361 28.93 38.51 -14.45
CA GLY A 361 29.83 38.62 -15.61
C GLY A 361 29.82 37.37 -16.49
N ASN A 362 29.79 36.17 -15.89
CA ASN A 362 29.71 34.93 -16.64
C ASN A 362 28.35 34.76 -17.33
N ILE A 363 27.25 35.16 -16.68
CA ILE A 363 25.91 35.15 -17.27
C ILE A 363 25.84 36.14 -18.45
N PHE A 364 26.44 37.35 -18.32
CA PHE A 364 26.48 38.34 -19.39
C PHE A 364 27.32 37.88 -20.58
N LEU A 365 28.46 37.20 -20.35
CA LEU A 365 29.29 36.64 -21.42
C LEU A 365 28.55 35.51 -22.15
N ALA A 366 27.80 34.66 -21.43
CA ALA A 366 27.00 33.58 -22.01
C ALA A 366 25.87 34.13 -22.91
N ILE A 367 25.26 35.24 -22.52
CA ILE A 367 24.22 35.91 -23.32
C ILE A 367 24.82 36.64 -24.54
N TRP A 368 26.04 37.18 -24.44
CA TRP A 368 26.67 37.95 -25.54
C TRP A 368 27.32 37.05 -26.60
N HIS A 369 27.75 35.83 -26.25
CA HIS A 369 28.24 34.84 -27.22
C HIS A 369 27.14 33.98 -27.87
N GLY A 370 25.87 34.06 -27.38
CA GLY A 370 24.72 33.36 -27.96
C GLY A 370 23.95 34.10 -29.06
N GLY A 371 24.40 35.32 -29.47
CA GLY A 371 23.69 36.12 -30.48
C GLY A 371 24.27 35.98 -31.88
N GLY A 372 24.01 34.90 -32.57
CA GLY A 372 24.27 34.72 -33.99
C GLY A 372 23.07 34.03 -34.64
N MET A 373 22.13 34.86 -35.18
CA MET A 373 21.07 34.35 -36.05
C MET A 373 21.68 33.82 -37.33
N ASN A 374 21.44 32.54 -37.64
CA ASN A 374 21.25 32.08 -39.01
C ASN A 374 20.38 30.81 -38.98
N GLY A 375 19.27 30.87 -39.73
CA GLY A 375 18.32 29.79 -39.85
C GLY A 375 18.86 28.65 -40.75
N ALA A 376 18.62 27.45 -40.28
CA ALA A 376 18.35 26.26 -41.06
C ALA A 376 17.64 25.30 -40.10
N ASP A 377 16.54 24.70 -40.52
CA ASP A 377 15.81 23.67 -39.80
C ASP A 377 16.72 22.44 -39.62
N ASP A 378 17.50 22.40 -38.55
CA ASP A 378 18.15 21.21 -38.05
C ASP A 378 17.19 20.63 -36.98
N PRO A 379 16.86 19.32 -37.02
CA PRO A 379 16.02 18.70 -36.01
C PRO A 379 16.70 18.95 -34.64
N ALA A 380 15.98 19.63 -33.75
CA ALA A 380 16.50 19.96 -32.43
C ALA A 380 17.10 18.71 -31.78
N ALA A 381 18.38 18.83 -31.35
CA ALA A 381 19.06 17.72 -30.71
C ALA A 381 18.20 17.18 -29.54
N PRO A 382 18.07 15.86 -29.39
CA PRO A 382 17.23 15.28 -28.35
C PRO A 382 17.72 15.72 -26.97
N VAL A 383 16.80 16.16 -26.11
CA VAL A 383 17.08 16.64 -24.77
C VAL A 383 16.44 15.72 -23.73
N MET A 384 17.00 15.69 -22.53
CA MET A 384 16.38 14.98 -21.40
C MET A 384 15.08 15.70 -21.01
N GLU A 385 13.93 15.09 -21.27
CA GLU A 385 12.63 15.73 -21.16
C GLU A 385 12.14 15.86 -19.70
N ARG A 386 12.54 14.92 -18.82
CA ARG A 386 12.09 14.89 -17.43
C ARG A 386 13.15 14.38 -16.46
N SER A 387 12.99 14.72 -15.16
CA SER A 387 13.77 14.12 -14.08
C SER A 387 13.17 12.75 -13.73
N LEU A 388 14.06 11.79 -13.52
CA LEU A 388 13.75 10.46 -13.00
C LEU A 388 14.16 10.33 -11.52
N GLU A 389 14.74 11.36 -10.94
CA GLU A 389 15.12 11.40 -9.53
C GLU A 389 13.87 11.36 -8.64
N GLY A 390 13.89 10.51 -7.61
CA GLY A 390 12.78 10.26 -6.70
C GLY A 390 11.83 9.14 -7.15
N TYR A 391 11.97 8.64 -8.38
CA TYR A 391 11.14 7.54 -8.85
C TYR A 391 11.68 6.18 -8.39
N TYR A 392 10.76 5.26 -8.13
CA TYR A 392 11.08 3.86 -7.87
C TYR A 392 11.33 3.15 -9.21
N LEU A 393 12.54 2.60 -9.42
CA LEU A 393 12.95 2.04 -10.71
C LEU A 393 11.95 1.02 -11.28
N PRO A 394 11.46 0.01 -10.55
CA PRO A 394 10.47 -0.93 -11.07
C PRO A 394 9.14 -0.29 -11.53
N ALA A 395 8.77 0.85 -10.97
CA ALA A 395 7.53 1.54 -11.36
C ALA A 395 7.66 2.28 -12.71
N VAL A 396 8.88 2.63 -13.11
CA VAL A 396 9.15 3.37 -14.35
C VAL A 396 9.91 2.55 -15.39
N GLU A 397 10.33 1.35 -15.07
CA GLU A 397 11.18 0.50 -15.91
C GLU A 397 10.55 0.26 -17.30
N SER A 398 9.25 -0.04 -17.34
CA SER A 398 8.51 -0.19 -18.61
C SER A 398 8.46 1.09 -19.45
N GLU A 399 8.41 2.27 -18.81
CA GLU A 399 8.46 3.54 -19.52
C GLU A 399 9.87 3.83 -20.05
N LEU A 400 10.90 3.50 -19.26
CA LEU A 400 12.30 3.68 -19.67
C LEU A 400 12.65 2.84 -20.89
N GLU A 401 12.12 1.61 -21.00
CA GLU A 401 12.29 0.74 -22.17
C GLU A 401 11.66 1.32 -23.45
N HIS A 402 10.64 2.16 -23.30
CA HIS A 402 9.94 2.79 -24.43
C HIS A 402 10.48 4.18 -24.80
N MET A 403 11.44 4.71 -24.05
CA MET A 403 12.10 6.00 -24.38
C MET A 403 13.06 5.82 -25.55
N THR A 404 12.63 6.24 -26.74
CA THR A 404 13.43 6.14 -27.95
C THR A 404 14.63 7.10 -27.93
N GLY A 405 15.81 6.60 -28.28
CA GLY A 405 17.03 7.41 -28.36
C GLY A 405 17.74 7.65 -27.03
N VAL A 406 17.30 7.02 -25.93
CA VAL A 406 17.95 7.08 -24.62
C VAL A 406 18.41 5.68 -24.21
N ASN A 407 19.67 5.55 -23.82
CA ASN A 407 20.28 4.32 -23.33
C ASN A 407 20.55 4.44 -21.82
N PHE A 408 19.74 3.79 -21.00
CA PHE A 408 19.91 3.85 -19.56
C PHE A 408 20.95 2.85 -19.06
N THR A 409 21.87 3.34 -18.21
CA THR A 409 22.82 2.53 -17.46
C THR A 409 22.49 2.66 -15.97
N TYR A 410 22.41 1.53 -15.27
CA TYR A 410 22.02 1.50 -13.84
C TYR A 410 23.23 1.32 -12.95
N ARG A 411 23.38 2.18 -11.92
CA ARG A 411 24.37 2.05 -10.86
C ARG A 411 23.68 1.98 -9.52
N TYR A 412 24.00 0.93 -8.76
CA TYR A 412 23.40 0.66 -7.45
C TYR A 412 24.40 1.02 -6.34
N GLU A 413 24.02 1.98 -5.49
CA GLU A 413 24.85 2.48 -4.39
C GLU A 413 24.03 2.54 -3.09
N TYR A 414 24.68 2.42 -1.92
CA TYR A 414 23.99 2.57 -0.64
C TYR A 414 23.65 4.04 -0.38
N SER A 415 22.49 4.27 0.24
CA SER A 415 22.03 5.61 0.62
C SER A 415 21.22 5.54 1.90
N ASP A 416 21.61 6.31 2.91
CA ASP A 416 20.86 6.45 4.15
C ASP A 416 19.67 7.43 4.00
N THR A 417 19.59 8.11 2.86
CA THR A 417 18.55 9.11 2.57
C THR A 417 17.42 8.55 1.72
N TYR A 418 17.75 7.63 0.80
CA TYR A 418 16.79 7.11 -0.18
C TYR A 418 16.52 5.61 0.05
N PRO A 419 15.25 5.18 0.04
CA PRO A 419 14.90 3.76 0.12
C PRO A 419 15.52 2.94 -1.02
N ALA A 420 15.67 1.63 -0.78
CA ALA A 420 16.16 0.71 -1.82
C ALA A 420 15.25 0.74 -3.05
N GLY A 421 15.84 0.76 -4.24
CA GLY A 421 15.14 0.81 -5.53
C GLY A 421 14.77 2.20 -6.03
N VAL A 422 14.97 3.25 -5.24
CA VAL A 422 14.72 4.64 -5.67
C VAL A 422 15.88 5.16 -6.51
N ILE A 423 15.59 5.76 -7.65
CA ILE A 423 16.53 6.53 -8.46
C ILE A 423 16.82 7.84 -7.72
N TYR A 424 17.97 7.96 -7.11
CA TYR A 424 18.29 9.15 -6.29
C TYR A 424 19.11 10.20 -7.03
N LYS A 425 19.63 9.85 -8.22
CA LYS A 425 20.43 10.76 -9.05
C LYS A 425 20.41 10.29 -10.50
N GLN A 426 20.45 11.22 -11.43
CA GLN A 426 20.67 10.96 -12.85
C GLN A 426 21.87 11.76 -13.37
N SER A 427 22.58 11.22 -14.37
CA SER A 427 23.80 11.85 -14.90
C SER A 427 23.52 13.09 -15.77
N LEU A 428 22.29 13.25 -16.24
CA LEU A 428 21.89 14.32 -17.15
C LEU A 428 20.67 15.07 -16.58
N ALA A 429 20.78 16.38 -16.41
CA ALA A 429 19.68 17.20 -15.93
C ALA A 429 18.61 17.43 -17.01
N VAL A 430 17.37 17.74 -16.56
CA VAL A 430 16.26 18.09 -17.47
C VAL A 430 16.65 19.28 -18.37
N GLY A 431 16.37 19.16 -19.65
CA GLY A 431 16.69 20.18 -20.66
C GLY A 431 18.12 20.15 -21.19
N GLN A 432 18.99 19.26 -20.68
CA GLN A 432 20.32 19.05 -21.25
C GLN A 432 20.24 18.15 -22.50
N ILE A 433 21.09 18.44 -23.46
CA ILE A 433 21.21 17.67 -24.71
C ILE A 433 21.75 16.28 -24.37
N LEU A 434 21.10 15.26 -24.93
CA LEU A 434 21.55 13.88 -24.81
C LEU A 434 22.93 13.71 -25.49
N PRO A 435 23.84 12.91 -24.91
CA PRO A 435 25.07 12.49 -25.58
C PRO A 435 24.77 11.82 -26.93
N GLU A 436 25.74 11.81 -27.86
CA GLU A 436 25.58 11.20 -29.20
C GLU A 436 25.19 9.71 -29.15
N ASP A 437 25.59 9.00 -28.07
CA ASP A 437 25.24 7.60 -27.83
C ASP A 437 23.93 7.44 -27.04
N GLY A 438 23.27 8.53 -26.68
CA GLY A 438 22.04 8.56 -25.90
C GLY A 438 22.21 8.10 -24.45
N SER A 439 23.44 7.95 -23.94
CA SER A 439 23.69 7.33 -22.62
C SER A 439 23.28 8.24 -21.45
N VAL A 440 22.48 7.70 -20.55
CA VAL A 440 22.08 8.33 -19.28
C VAL A 440 22.29 7.34 -18.13
N THR A 441 23.08 7.70 -17.14
CA THR A 441 23.29 6.87 -15.97
C THR A 441 22.29 7.23 -14.87
N LEU A 442 21.55 6.22 -14.40
CA LEU A 442 20.66 6.31 -13.25
C LEU A 442 21.34 5.69 -12.04
N TYR A 443 21.37 6.41 -10.92
CA TYR A 443 21.91 5.93 -9.66
C TYR A 443 20.76 5.50 -8.78
N ILE A 444 20.74 4.21 -8.42
CA ILE A 444 19.66 3.56 -7.68
C ILE A 444 20.13 3.26 -6.26
N SER A 445 19.34 3.66 -5.28
CA SER A 445 19.62 3.35 -3.89
C SER A 445 19.48 1.85 -3.63
N LYS A 446 20.43 1.27 -2.90
CA LYS A 446 20.34 -0.05 -2.27
C LYS A 446 19.66 0.02 -0.89
N GLY A 447 19.25 1.21 -0.44
CA GLY A 447 18.81 1.48 0.91
C GLY A 447 19.97 1.76 1.87
N THR A 448 19.67 1.84 3.17
CA THR A 448 20.69 2.08 4.20
C THR A 448 21.68 0.93 4.31
N GLN A 449 22.92 1.27 4.59
CA GLN A 449 23.95 0.27 4.91
C GLN A 449 23.82 -0.23 6.35
N ASN A 450 23.09 0.49 7.20
CA ASN A 450 22.94 0.21 8.63
C ASN A 450 21.47 0.07 9.00
N VAL A 451 21.13 -0.92 9.84
CA VAL A 451 19.80 -1.15 10.39
C VAL A 451 19.86 -1.19 11.91
N GLU A 452 18.82 -0.75 12.57
CA GLU A 452 18.68 -0.87 14.01
C GLU A 452 18.22 -2.28 14.39
N MET A 453 18.89 -2.91 15.36
CA MET A 453 18.51 -4.22 15.88
C MET A 453 17.14 -4.17 16.55
N PRO A 454 16.15 -4.95 16.09
CA PRO A 454 14.83 -4.97 16.70
C PRO A 454 14.84 -5.62 18.08
N ASP A 455 13.91 -5.19 18.94
CA ASP A 455 13.63 -5.90 20.18
C ASP A 455 12.79 -7.15 19.87
N LEU A 456 13.39 -8.32 20.08
CA LEU A 456 12.76 -9.62 19.80
C LEU A 456 12.55 -10.45 21.07
N TYR A 457 12.88 -9.93 22.26
CA TYR A 457 12.67 -10.66 23.51
C TYR A 457 11.19 -11.00 23.71
N GLY A 458 10.91 -12.27 24.05
CA GLY A 458 9.56 -12.78 24.24
C GLY A 458 8.78 -13.05 22.95
N ALA A 459 9.30 -12.67 21.78
CA ALA A 459 8.69 -12.98 20.50
C ALA A 459 8.79 -14.48 20.19
N ASN A 460 7.82 -15.05 19.47
CA ASN A 460 7.96 -16.41 18.99
C ASN A 460 9.03 -16.50 17.89
N GLU A 461 9.64 -17.68 17.73
CA GLU A 461 10.72 -17.94 16.79
C GLU A 461 10.37 -17.51 15.36
N ALA A 462 9.19 -17.87 14.86
CA ALA A 462 8.77 -17.55 13.50
C ALA A 462 8.65 -16.04 13.27
N TYR A 463 8.15 -15.31 14.26
CA TYR A 463 8.07 -13.84 14.22
C TYR A 463 9.47 -13.22 14.21
N ALA A 464 10.38 -13.69 15.08
CA ALA A 464 11.76 -13.20 15.15
C ALA A 464 12.50 -13.41 13.83
N ILE A 465 12.40 -14.60 13.26
CA ILE A 465 12.97 -14.94 11.94
C ILE A 465 12.42 -14.01 10.85
N ARG A 466 11.10 -13.76 10.84
CA ARG A 466 10.47 -12.85 9.87
C ARG A 466 11.05 -11.45 9.99
N ILE A 467 11.09 -10.87 11.19
CA ILE A 467 11.59 -9.51 11.41
C ILE A 467 13.07 -9.36 11.01
N LEU A 468 13.90 -10.35 11.30
CA LEU A 468 15.31 -10.33 10.91
C LEU A 468 15.48 -10.43 9.39
N ASN A 469 14.68 -11.27 8.73
CA ASN A 469 14.68 -11.35 7.27
C ASN A 469 14.17 -10.06 6.62
N ASP A 470 13.10 -9.46 7.13
CA ASP A 470 12.54 -8.21 6.63
C ASP A 470 13.55 -7.06 6.73
N ARG A 471 14.37 -7.06 7.77
CA ARG A 471 15.47 -6.09 7.96
C ARG A 471 16.78 -6.50 7.28
N GLN A 472 16.77 -7.60 6.53
CA GLN A 472 17.97 -8.14 5.87
C GLN A 472 19.13 -8.46 6.83
N ILE A 473 18.85 -8.77 8.09
CA ILE A 473 19.84 -9.12 9.10
C ILE A 473 20.18 -10.61 8.98
N ASN A 474 21.46 -10.98 8.96
CA ASN A 474 21.87 -12.38 9.08
C ASN A 474 21.63 -12.87 10.50
N TYR A 475 21.18 -14.11 10.63
CA TYR A 475 20.94 -14.69 11.94
C TYR A 475 21.26 -16.19 11.98
N THR A 476 21.52 -16.66 13.20
CA THR A 476 21.58 -18.09 13.55
C THR A 476 20.62 -18.34 14.70
N ILE A 477 19.97 -19.50 14.72
CA ILE A 477 19.09 -19.89 15.81
C ILE A 477 19.87 -20.85 16.71
N SER A 478 19.84 -20.58 18.01
CA SER A 478 20.29 -21.48 19.06
C SER A 478 19.13 -21.79 19.99
N TYR A 479 19.14 -22.99 20.60
CA TYR A 479 18.07 -23.40 21.50
C TYR A 479 18.60 -23.52 22.93
N ASP A 480 17.91 -22.84 23.85
CA ASP A 480 18.19 -22.92 25.28
C ASP A 480 17.35 -24.02 25.93
N THR A 481 18.01 -25.01 26.50
CA THR A 481 17.40 -26.14 27.21
C THR A 481 17.47 -26.02 28.73
N ASP A 482 18.08 -24.95 29.26
CA ASP A 482 18.21 -24.73 30.70
C ASP A 482 16.88 -24.42 31.35
N PRO A 483 16.35 -25.27 32.26
CA PRO A 483 15.06 -25.05 32.90
C PRO A 483 15.00 -23.78 33.76
N GLU A 484 16.17 -23.26 34.21
CA GLU A 484 16.22 -22.03 35.05
C GLU A 484 16.11 -20.74 34.22
N THR A 485 16.36 -20.79 32.91
CA THR A 485 16.14 -19.64 32.02
C THR A 485 14.65 -19.39 31.85
N GLY A 486 14.18 -18.21 32.23
CA GLY A 486 12.79 -17.80 32.10
C GLY A 486 12.37 -17.71 30.62
N GLY A 487 11.07 -17.87 30.34
CA GLY A 487 10.47 -17.75 29.01
C GLY A 487 9.58 -18.93 28.64
N ALA A 488 8.59 -18.70 27.80
CA ALA A 488 7.73 -19.76 27.28
C ALA A 488 8.46 -20.56 26.17
N PRO A 489 8.23 -21.87 26.03
CA PRO A 489 8.78 -22.65 24.92
C PRO A 489 8.47 -22.01 23.56
N GLY A 490 9.46 -21.97 22.67
CA GLY A 490 9.35 -21.34 21.35
C GLY A 490 9.47 -19.82 21.34
N THR A 491 9.81 -19.18 22.47
CA THR A 491 10.05 -17.73 22.53
C THR A 491 11.53 -17.37 22.62
N VAL A 492 11.90 -16.20 22.11
CA VAL A 492 13.25 -15.65 22.15
C VAL A 492 13.60 -15.24 23.58
N VAL A 493 14.68 -15.81 24.10
CA VAL A 493 15.20 -15.53 25.46
C VAL A 493 16.58 -14.90 25.45
N GLY A 494 17.28 -14.87 24.30
CA GLY A 494 18.59 -14.26 24.15
C GLY A 494 18.84 -13.71 22.75
N LEU A 495 19.64 -12.64 22.69
CA LEU A 495 20.11 -12.00 21.47
C LEU A 495 21.60 -11.66 21.63
N SER A 496 22.43 -12.01 20.64
CA SER A 496 23.87 -11.71 20.68
C SER A 496 24.19 -10.23 20.45
N ILE A 497 23.25 -9.49 19.86
CA ILE A 497 23.34 -8.04 19.65
C ILE A 497 22.16 -7.38 20.37
N THR A 498 22.46 -6.35 21.16
CA THR A 498 21.47 -5.65 21.98
C THR A 498 20.44 -4.92 21.10
N PRO A 499 19.13 -4.99 21.40
CA PRO A 499 18.11 -4.18 20.74
C PRO A 499 18.45 -2.69 20.73
N GLY A 500 18.20 -2.00 19.61
CA GLY A 500 18.55 -0.60 19.42
C GLY A 500 20.00 -0.35 18.95
N SER A 501 20.87 -1.37 18.93
CA SER A 501 22.21 -1.24 18.37
C SER A 501 22.20 -1.26 16.85
N THR A 502 23.19 -0.62 16.23
CA THR A 502 23.36 -0.65 14.78
C THR A 502 23.87 -2.01 14.32
N VAL A 503 23.27 -2.57 13.29
CA VAL A 503 23.60 -3.84 12.64
C VAL A 503 23.81 -3.61 11.15
N HIS A 504 24.87 -4.22 10.58
CA HIS A 504 25.11 -4.21 9.15
C HIS A 504 24.28 -5.33 8.48
N PRO A 505 23.32 -5.00 7.58
CA PRO A 505 22.45 -6.00 6.95
C PRO A 505 23.22 -6.87 5.94
N LYS A 506 22.57 -7.95 5.46
CA LYS A 506 23.10 -8.89 4.43
C LYS A 506 23.65 -8.19 3.19
N THR A 507 23.14 -7.02 2.89
CA THR A 507 23.52 -6.22 1.73
C THR A 507 24.75 -5.35 1.97
N ALA A 508 25.22 -5.24 3.21
CA ALA A 508 26.44 -4.50 3.55
C ALA A 508 27.71 -5.27 3.11
N THR A 509 28.82 -4.55 2.97
CA THR A 509 30.13 -5.14 2.60
C THR A 509 30.63 -6.09 3.68
N GLU A 510 30.38 -5.76 4.95
CA GLU A 510 30.65 -6.58 6.13
C GLU A 510 29.33 -6.76 6.89
N ALA A 511 28.64 -7.87 6.67
CA ALA A 511 27.34 -8.12 7.29
C ALA A 511 27.49 -8.78 8.66
N ASP A 512 26.78 -8.25 9.65
CA ASP A 512 26.71 -8.84 10.99
C ASP A 512 25.81 -10.08 10.99
N THR A 513 26.09 -11.01 11.91
CA THR A 513 25.23 -12.18 12.15
C THR A 513 24.77 -12.18 13.60
N VAL A 514 23.45 -12.17 13.78
CA VAL A 514 22.81 -12.18 15.10
C VAL A 514 22.52 -13.61 15.52
N THR A 515 22.95 -14.02 16.71
CA THR A 515 22.48 -15.27 17.30
C THR A 515 21.22 -15.00 18.11
N VAL A 516 20.14 -15.68 17.75
CA VAL A 516 18.85 -15.65 18.43
C VAL A 516 18.70 -16.93 19.24
N THR A 517 18.61 -16.79 20.54
CA THR A 517 18.41 -17.93 21.44
C THR A 517 16.93 -18.11 21.74
N VAL A 518 16.40 -19.28 21.40
CA VAL A 518 15.00 -19.63 21.57
C VAL A 518 14.87 -20.65 22.69
N LYS A 519 13.89 -20.47 23.59
CA LYS A 519 13.60 -21.42 24.65
C LYS A 519 13.08 -22.72 24.07
N SER A 520 13.78 -23.84 24.35
CA SER A 520 13.32 -25.18 23.98
C SER A 520 12.18 -25.65 24.89
N ALA A 521 11.32 -26.54 24.39
CA ALA A 521 10.45 -27.31 25.26
C ALA A 521 11.29 -28.22 26.16
N ALA A 522 10.97 -28.27 27.44
CA ALA A 522 11.59 -29.25 28.33
C ALA A 522 11.39 -30.65 27.74
N PRO A 523 12.41 -31.52 27.74
CA PRO A 523 12.23 -32.90 27.33
C PRO A 523 11.14 -33.53 28.22
N GLU A 524 10.13 -34.15 27.58
CA GLU A 524 9.15 -34.94 28.32
C GLU A 524 9.94 -36.04 29.07
N GLU A 525 9.85 -36.05 30.39
CA GLU A 525 10.38 -37.18 31.19
C GLU A 525 9.65 -38.44 30.70
N PRO A 526 10.38 -39.52 30.35
CA PRO A 526 9.73 -40.76 30.01
C PRO A 526 8.97 -41.23 31.25
N GLY A 527 7.64 -41.16 31.18
CA GLY A 527 6.76 -41.67 32.23
C GLY A 527 7.13 -43.10 32.57
N PHE A 528 7.46 -43.33 33.85
CA PHE A 528 7.62 -44.64 34.46
C PHE A 528 6.29 -45.33 34.65
#